data_146bc3769f4ad0e492b2f40669a0b501
#
_entry.id   146bc3769f4ad0e492b2f40669a0b501
#
_cell.length_a   1.000
_cell.length_b   1.000
_cell.length_c   1.000
_cell.angle_alpha   90.00
_cell.angle_beta   90.00
_cell.angle_gamma   90.00
#
_symmetry.space_group_name_H-M   'P 1'
#
loop_
_entity.id
_entity.type
_entity.pdbx_description
1 polymer ?
#
loop_
_entity_poly.entity_id
_entity_poly.type
_entity_poly.pdbx_seq_one_letter_code
_entity_poly.pdbx_strand_id
1 'polypeptide(L)'
;MSQRDIWEFTIGAEIKKDMNIDEDNFKDAMTELTEELTNLSGGLTYYFCCGTWENNDTNKTDNFYDEEVVNIIERTISCCITIIVYPNDSKTLYNCVKHSVSDIKNRYNLDIKHIQVMKTEGKEYHFEV
;
A
#
# COMPACT_ATOMS: atom_id res chain seq x y z
N MET A 1 -27.95 10.43 4.36
CA MET A 1 -26.85 10.02 5.26
C MET A 1 -26.74 8.53 5.28
N SER A 2 -25.69 8.01 4.76
CA SER A 2 -25.47 6.57 4.81
C SER A 2 -24.13 6.25 5.43
N GLN A 3 -24.13 5.17 6.18
CA GLN A 3 -22.93 4.61 6.77
C GLN A 3 -21.98 4.16 5.67
N ARG A 4 -20.72 4.47 5.84
CA ARG A 4 -19.63 4.07 4.93
C ARG A 4 -18.50 3.45 5.71
N ASP A 5 -17.81 2.53 5.08
CA ASP A 5 -16.51 2.06 5.51
C ASP A 5 -15.44 2.82 4.76
N ILE A 6 -14.46 3.32 5.49
CA ILE A 6 -13.33 4.06 4.95
C ILE A 6 -12.09 3.18 5.09
N TRP A 7 -11.53 2.81 3.96
CA TRP A 7 -10.32 1.98 3.90
C TRP A 7 -9.13 2.82 3.49
N GLU A 8 -8.06 2.67 4.22
CA GLU A 8 -6.77 3.27 3.90
C GLU A 8 -5.73 2.18 3.73
N PHE A 9 -5.15 2.11 2.54
CA PHE A 9 -4.10 1.16 2.19
C PHE A 9 -2.81 1.92 1.96
N THR A 10 -1.75 1.53 2.66
CA THR A 10 -0.42 2.05 2.40
C THR A 10 0.42 0.92 1.83
N ILE A 11 0.78 1.05 0.57
CA ILE A 11 1.54 0.05 -0.18
C ILE A 11 2.94 0.61 -0.39
N GLY A 12 3.93 -0.03 0.20
CA GLY A 12 5.32 0.40 0.10
C GLY A 12 6.19 -0.61 -0.62
N ALA A 13 7.02 -0.11 -1.52
CA ALA A 13 8.05 -0.91 -2.18
C ALA A 13 9.44 -0.41 -1.78
N GLU A 14 10.36 -1.33 -1.54
CA GLU A 14 11.73 -0.99 -1.19
C GLU A 14 12.44 -0.32 -2.36
N ILE A 15 13.17 0.76 -2.07
CA ILE A 15 13.96 1.48 -3.05
C ILE A 15 15.34 0.82 -3.13
N LYS A 16 15.65 0.26 -4.29
CA LYS A 16 16.94 -0.35 -4.59
C LYS A 16 17.92 0.65 -5.23
N LYS A 17 19.10 0.18 -5.61
CA LYS A 17 20.20 1.02 -6.10
C LYS A 17 19.86 1.85 -7.34
N ASP A 18 18.99 1.39 -8.21
CA ASP A 18 18.53 2.14 -9.37
C ASP A 18 17.17 2.77 -9.05
N MET A 19 17.23 3.84 -8.28
CA MET A 19 16.04 4.50 -7.72
C MET A 19 15.07 4.98 -8.79
N ASN A 20 15.56 5.43 -9.94
CA ASN A 20 14.69 6.02 -10.96
C ASN A 20 13.83 4.97 -11.65
N ILE A 21 14.42 3.83 -11.99
CA ILE A 21 13.69 2.73 -12.63
C ILE A 21 12.69 2.11 -11.67
N ASP A 22 13.11 1.86 -10.43
CA ASP A 22 12.23 1.27 -9.41
C ASP A 22 11.06 2.21 -9.08
N GLU A 23 11.31 3.51 -9.01
CA GLU A 23 10.28 4.51 -8.73
C GLU A 23 9.27 4.61 -9.86
N ASP A 24 9.71 4.70 -11.11
CA ASP A 24 8.83 4.78 -12.28
C ASP A 24 8.01 3.50 -12.42
N ASN A 25 8.65 2.36 -12.23
CA ASN A 25 7.99 1.05 -12.28
C ASN A 25 6.90 0.93 -11.21
N PHE A 26 7.19 1.39 -10.00
CA PHE A 26 6.23 1.42 -8.91
C PHE A 26 5.05 2.34 -9.22
N LYS A 27 5.31 3.54 -9.74
CA LYS A 27 4.26 4.49 -10.10
C LYS A 27 3.36 3.94 -11.20
N ASP A 28 3.92 3.31 -12.22
CA ASP A 28 3.16 2.65 -13.28
C ASP A 28 2.27 1.54 -12.73
N ALA A 29 2.82 0.73 -11.84
CA ALA A 29 2.07 -0.34 -11.17
C ALA A 29 0.90 0.21 -10.35
N MET A 30 1.12 1.28 -9.60
CA MET A 30 0.08 1.89 -8.78
C MET A 30 -0.97 2.61 -9.62
N THR A 31 -0.60 3.16 -10.77
CA THR A 31 -1.56 3.70 -11.73
C THR A 31 -2.52 2.61 -12.21
N GLU A 32 -2.00 1.47 -12.59
CA GLU A 32 -2.83 0.33 -13.01
C GLU A 32 -3.72 -0.16 -11.87
N LEU A 33 -3.16 -0.29 -10.67
CA LEU A 33 -3.92 -0.71 -9.48
C LEU A 33 -5.06 0.25 -9.17
N THR A 34 -4.79 1.54 -9.16
CA THR A 34 -5.81 2.55 -8.83
C THR A 34 -6.91 2.62 -9.88
N GLU A 35 -6.61 2.42 -11.16
CA GLU A 35 -7.61 2.32 -12.22
C GLU A 35 -8.53 1.11 -11.98
N GLU A 36 -7.97 -0.04 -11.68
CA GLU A 36 -8.72 -1.26 -11.40
C GLU A 36 -9.63 -1.09 -10.18
N LEU A 37 -9.11 -0.52 -9.11
CA LEU A 37 -9.88 -0.29 -7.89
C LEU A 37 -10.94 0.80 -8.07
N THR A 38 -10.70 1.80 -8.93
CA THR A 38 -11.70 2.81 -9.27
C THR A 38 -12.89 2.18 -9.98
N ASN A 39 -12.65 1.27 -10.89
CA ASN A 39 -13.72 0.55 -11.58
C ASN A 39 -14.59 -0.25 -10.62
N LEU A 40 -14.00 -0.77 -9.56
CA LEU A 40 -14.71 -1.55 -8.54
C LEU A 40 -15.49 -0.66 -7.56
N SER A 41 -14.88 0.43 -7.10
CA SER A 41 -15.39 1.25 -5.98
C SER A 41 -16.17 2.50 -6.42
N GLY A 42 -16.04 2.88 -7.67
CA GLY A 42 -16.60 4.12 -8.19
C GLY A 42 -15.75 5.36 -7.98
N GLY A 43 -14.71 5.28 -7.19
CA GLY A 43 -13.77 6.37 -6.96
C GLY A 43 -12.85 6.13 -5.78
N LEU A 44 -11.70 6.75 -5.82
CA LEU A 44 -10.71 6.69 -4.73
C LEU A 44 -9.82 7.93 -4.77
N THR A 45 -9.12 8.15 -3.69
CA THR A 45 -8.08 9.18 -3.60
C THR A 45 -6.75 8.51 -3.32
N TYR A 46 -5.69 8.92 -3.99
CA TYR A 46 -4.37 8.37 -3.71
C TYR A 46 -3.28 9.43 -3.86
N TYR A 47 -2.16 9.17 -3.19
CA TYR A 47 -0.96 9.98 -3.30
C TYR A 47 0.29 9.13 -3.07
N PHE A 48 1.40 9.60 -3.61
CA PHE A 48 2.69 8.98 -3.38
C PHE A 48 3.42 9.68 -2.24
N CYS A 49 4.14 8.91 -1.45
CA CYS A 49 4.97 9.41 -0.36
C CYS A 49 6.20 8.53 -0.17
N CYS A 50 7.14 9.04 0.60
CA CYS A 50 8.29 8.25 1.02
C CYS A 50 8.07 7.76 2.44
N GLY A 51 8.47 6.54 2.72
CA GLY A 51 8.38 5.96 4.04
C GLY A 51 9.70 5.36 4.47
N THR A 52 9.82 5.16 5.76
CA THR A 52 10.92 4.41 6.35
C THR A 52 10.33 3.32 7.22
N TRP A 53 10.92 2.16 7.14
CA TRP A 53 10.50 0.99 7.92
C TRP A 53 11.71 0.43 8.63
N GLU A 54 11.56 0.11 9.89
CA GLU A 54 12.58 -0.61 10.63
C GLU A 54 12.44 -2.09 10.31
N ASN A 55 13.51 -2.64 9.77
CA ASN A 55 13.57 -4.07 9.54
C ASN A 55 14.11 -4.75 10.80
N ASN A 56 13.20 -5.29 11.58
CA ASN A 56 13.49 -6.10 12.76
C ASN A 56 13.73 -7.56 12.44
N ASP A 57 14.00 -7.86 11.19
CA ASP A 57 14.27 -9.22 10.81
C ASP A 57 15.56 -9.71 11.45
N THR A 58 15.39 -10.49 12.49
CA THR A 58 16.46 -10.99 13.33
C THR A 58 17.24 -12.16 12.75
N ASN A 59 16.96 -12.57 11.55
CA ASN A 59 17.81 -13.54 10.85
C ASN A 59 19.20 -13.02 10.58
N LYS A 60 19.39 -11.99 11.19
CA LYS A 60 20.40 -11.13 10.83
C LYS A 60 21.70 -11.57 11.18
N THR A 61 21.89 -12.25 12.14
CA THR A 61 23.23 -12.66 12.46
C THR A 61 23.20 -13.85 13.37
N ASP A 62 23.59 -14.93 12.82
CA ASP A 62 24.24 -15.99 13.54
C ASP A 62 25.66 -15.59 13.97
N ASN A 63 25.96 -14.32 13.96
CA ASN A 63 27.28 -13.87 14.27
C ASN A 63 27.31 -13.43 15.73
N PHE A 64 27.88 -14.27 16.57
CA PHE A 64 28.03 -14.05 18.00
C PHE A 64 28.81 -12.77 18.36
N TYR A 65 29.38 -12.11 17.37
CA TYR A 65 30.23 -10.94 17.56
C TYR A 65 29.53 -9.64 17.23
N ASP A 66 28.36 -9.70 16.60
CA ASP A 66 27.56 -8.52 16.34
C ASP A 66 26.54 -8.33 17.45
N GLU A 67 27.01 -7.78 18.54
CA GLU A 67 26.15 -7.27 19.60
C GLU A 67 25.41 -6.00 19.15
N GLU A 68 25.73 -5.48 17.98
CA GLU A 68 25.02 -4.37 17.39
C GLU A 68 23.80 -4.91 16.66
N VAL A 69 22.65 -4.72 17.28
CA VAL A 69 21.39 -4.76 16.57
C VAL A 69 21.41 -3.58 15.62
N VAL A 70 21.94 -3.82 14.42
CA VAL A 70 21.84 -2.85 13.35
C VAL A 70 20.38 -2.82 12.92
N ASN A 71 19.63 -1.87 13.47
CA ASN A 71 18.32 -1.54 12.96
C ASN A 71 18.50 -1.04 11.53
N ILE A 72 18.26 -1.92 10.56
CA ILE A 72 18.31 -1.54 9.17
C ILE A 72 17.03 -0.77 8.88
N ILE A 73 17.19 0.52 8.64
CA ILE A 73 16.10 1.36 8.18
C ILE A 73 15.99 1.17 6.67
N GLU A 74 14.89 0.57 6.26
CA GLU A 74 14.55 0.46 4.85
C GLU A 74 13.82 1.72 4.41
N ARG A 75 14.20 2.25 3.26
CA ARG A 75 13.50 3.36 2.62
C ARG A 75 12.59 2.83 1.55
N THR A 76 11.36 3.30 1.56
CA THR A 76 10.33 2.88 0.62
C THR A 76 9.73 4.06 -0.10
N ILE A 77 9.34 3.83 -1.34
CA ILE A 77 8.32 4.64 -1.98
C ILE A 77 6.97 4.01 -1.68
N SER A 78 6.01 4.82 -1.30
CA SER A 78 4.70 4.33 -0.90
C SER A 78 3.60 5.01 -1.68
N CYS A 79 2.50 4.29 -1.87
CA CYS A 79 1.24 4.81 -2.38
C CYS A 79 0.19 4.64 -1.28
N CYS A 80 -0.41 5.75 -0.88
CA CYS A 80 -1.49 5.77 0.08
C CYS A 80 -2.81 5.91 -0.67
N ILE A 81 -3.72 4.96 -0.49
CA ILE A 81 -4.99 4.89 -1.20
C ILE A 81 -6.12 4.92 -0.18
N THR A 82 -7.04 5.86 -0.34
CA THR A 82 -8.25 5.94 0.47
C THR A 82 -9.46 5.59 -0.38
N ILE A 83 -10.21 4.60 0.05
CA ILE A 83 -11.41 4.12 -0.65
C ILE A 83 -12.58 4.10 0.33
N ILE A 84 -13.68 4.72 -0.08
CA ILE A 84 -14.92 4.77 0.69
C ILE A 84 -15.92 3.86 0.01
N VAL A 85 -16.45 2.90 0.74
CA VAL A 85 -17.41 1.92 0.22
C VAL A 85 -18.60 1.74 1.17
N TYR A 86 -19.67 1.19 0.64
CA TYR A 86 -20.76 0.69 1.49
C TYR A 86 -20.25 -0.49 2.32
N PRO A 87 -20.75 -0.64 3.56
CA PRO A 87 -20.30 -1.73 4.43
C PRO A 87 -20.42 -3.13 3.81
N ASN A 88 -21.46 -3.35 3.01
CA ASN A 88 -21.65 -4.63 2.33
C ASN A 88 -20.59 -4.94 1.29
N ASP A 89 -19.90 -3.94 0.79
CA ASP A 89 -18.85 -4.08 -0.24
C ASP A 89 -17.44 -4.20 0.36
N SER A 90 -17.31 -4.01 1.65
CA SER A 90 -16.00 -3.97 2.33
C SER A 90 -15.20 -5.25 2.16
N LYS A 91 -15.82 -6.40 2.34
CA LYS A 91 -15.14 -7.68 2.22
C LYS A 91 -14.67 -7.94 0.78
N THR A 92 -15.50 -7.60 -0.18
CA THR A 92 -15.17 -7.72 -1.61
C THR A 92 -14.01 -6.82 -1.95
N LEU A 93 -14.03 -5.56 -1.50
CA LEU A 93 -12.94 -4.62 -1.70
C LEU A 93 -11.63 -5.14 -1.11
N TYR A 94 -11.65 -5.57 0.14
CA TYR A 94 -10.46 -6.07 0.82
C TYR A 94 -9.83 -7.24 0.08
N ASN A 95 -10.63 -8.21 -0.33
CA ASN A 95 -10.16 -9.36 -1.08
C ASN A 95 -9.63 -8.97 -2.46
N CYS A 96 -10.30 -8.04 -3.13
CA CYS A 96 -9.87 -7.52 -4.42
C CYS A 96 -8.51 -6.83 -4.32
N VAL A 97 -8.30 -5.99 -3.32
CA VAL A 97 -7.02 -5.34 -3.09
C VAL A 97 -5.91 -6.36 -2.85
N LYS A 98 -6.15 -7.37 -2.05
CA LYS A 98 -5.18 -8.45 -1.81
C LYS A 98 -4.77 -9.14 -3.10
N HIS A 99 -5.73 -9.51 -3.92
CA HIS A 99 -5.47 -10.17 -5.19
C HIS A 99 -4.76 -9.26 -6.18
N SER A 100 -5.24 -8.05 -6.34
CA SER A 100 -4.69 -7.09 -7.30
C SER A 100 -3.27 -6.69 -6.96
N VAL A 101 -2.98 -6.46 -5.67
CA VAL A 101 -1.62 -6.14 -5.24
C VAL A 101 -0.67 -7.31 -5.47
N SER A 102 -1.10 -8.52 -5.15
CA SER A 102 -0.28 -9.72 -5.38
C SER A 102 0.04 -9.90 -6.86
N ASP A 103 -0.94 -9.74 -7.72
CA ASP A 103 -0.76 -9.83 -9.17
C ASP A 103 0.18 -8.77 -9.72
N ILE A 104 -0.05 -7.52 -9.34
CA ILE A 104 0.78 -6.38 -9.77
C ILE A 104 2.20 -6.49 -9.25
N LYS A 105 2.38 -6.88 -8.00
CA LYS A 105 3.70 -7.14 -7.43
C LYS A 105 4.50 -8.11 -8.29
N ASN A 106 3.88 -9.19 -8.72
CA ASN A 106 4.53 -10.21 -9.53
C ASN A 106 4.82 -9.72 -10.95
N ARG A 107 3.86 -9.07 -11.58
CA ARG A 107 4.01 -8.58 -12.97
C ARG A 107 5.04 -7.48 -13.10
N TYR A 108 5.11 -6.59 -12.12
CA TYR A 108 6.07 -5.47 -12.12
C TYR A 108 7.35 -5.79 -11.36
N ASN A 109 7.48 -7.00 -10.82
CA ASN A 109 8.64 -7.41 -10.03
C ASN A 109 8.99 -6.42 -8.91
N LEU A 110 7.97 -6.06 -8.12
CA LEU A 110 8.12 -5.12 -7.02
C LEU A 110 8.45 -5.83 -5.71
N ASP A 111 9.30 -5.21 -4.91
CA ASP A 111 9.61 -5.70 -3.58
C ASP A 111 8.63 -5.09 -2.55
N ILE A 112 7.42 -5.62 -2.55
CA ILE A 112 6.37 -5.26 -1.60
C ILE A 112 6.28 -6.37 -0.57
N LYS A 113 6.63 -6.08 0.68
CA LYS A 113 6.59 -7.07 1.77
C LYS A 113 5.35 -6.94 2.62
N HIS A 114 4.95 -5.70 2.88
CA HIS A 114 3.85 -5.39 3.78
C HIS A 114 2.95 -4.32 3.21
N ILE A 115 1.66 -4.47 3.48
CA ILE A 115 0.66 -3.44 3.21
C ILE A 115 0.04 -3.09 4.54
N GLN A 116 0.10 -1.82 4.90
CA GLN A 116 -0.62 -1.33 6.07
C GLN A 116 -2.06 -1.06 5.66
N VAL A 117 -2.99 -1.57 6.44
CA VAL A 117 -4.42 -1.43 6.18
C VAL A 117 -5.09 -0.88 7.42
N MET A 118 -5.86 0.19 7.24
CA MET A 118 -6.69 0.74 8.29
C MET A 118 -8.12 0.85 7.77
N LYS A 119 -9.06 0.54 8.64
CA LYS A 119 -10.48 0.68 8.35
C LYS A 119 -11.12 1.51 9.44
N THR A 120 -11.89 2.51 9.03
CA THR A 120 -12.73 3.30 9.92
C THR A 120 -14.16 3.31 9.41
N GLU A 121 -15.08 3.74 10.24
CA GLU A 121 -16.48 3.88 9.86
C GLU A 121 -16.88 5.35 9.98
N GLY A 122 -17.73 5.80 9.08
CA GLY A 122 -18.17 7.19 9.07
C GLY A 122 -19.45 7.39 8.29
N LYS A 123 -19.90 8.61 8.29
CA LYS A 123 -21.06 9.06 7.50
C LYS A 123 -20.55 9.97 6.38
N GLU A 124 -21.00 9.69 5.19
CA GLU A 124 -20.63 10.46 4.01
C GLU A 124 -21.68 11.52 3.71
N TYR A 125 -21.20 12.72 3.44
CA TYR A 125 -22.01 13.85 3.06
C TYR A 125 -21.48 14.42 1.75
N HIS A 126 -22.38 14.73 0.84
CA HIS A 126 -22.07 15.42 -0.41
C HIS A 126 -22.86 16.72 -0.52
N PHE A 127 -22.24 17.72 -1.07
CA PHE A 127 -22.92 18.95 -1.45
C PHE A 127 -22.40 19.44 -2.78
N GLU A 128 -23.27 20.07 -3.55
CA GLU A 128 -22.91 20.69 -4.82
C GLU A 128 -22.38 22.11 -4.60
N VAL A 129 -21.39 22.46 -5.36
CA VAL A 129 -20.71 23.77 -5.26
C VAL A 129 -21.21 24.73 -6.33
#